data_35382473903aae7ebfa8dd42e28819a5
#
_entry.id   35382473903aae7ebfa8dd42e28819a5
#
_cell.length_a   1.000
_cell.length_b   1.000
_cell.length_c   1.000
_cell.angle_alpha   90.00
_cell.angle_beta   90.00
_cell.angle_gamma   90.00
#
_symmetry.space_group_name_H-M   'P 1'
#
loop_
_entity.id
_entity.type
_entity.pdbx_description
1 polymer ?
#
loop_
_entity_poly.entity_id
_entity_poly.type
_entity_poly.pdbx_seq_one_letter_code
_entity_poly.pdbx_strand_id
1 'polypeptide(L)'
;MPSVSIVVPRVGWSVLLTIALLVPALVHAESTVKRRSPCDMSYPSDANIQWECRTLRIGESLETLFSEQWVTVARFNRIDRRHIHAGLSIKVPKQIDDVEYFAPLPLLYLAAEQDKRFILINLSEQFLGAYEYGILRFAVPIASGNGHDETPTGEFRLTAAHRAHQSCRYPVEGTDRPYPMNYALRFHINREGVSYWIHGRDLPGYPASHGCIGLYDEPMQKEQYGYPKSPELNDAKRLFEWVLGGEVEDDRLIALTNGPRVHILGKAPRQH
;
A
#
# COMPACT_ATOMS: atom_id res chain seq x y z
N MET A 1 46.20 -42.42 88.66
CA MET A 1 44.75 -42.22 88.50
C MET A 1 44.56 -41.07 87.52
N PRO A 2 44.10 -41.28 86.37
CA PRO A 2 43.95 -40.26 85.33
C PRO A 2 42.57 -39.55 85.42
N SER A 3 42.60 -38.24 85.35
CA SER A 3 41.44 -37.36 85.28
C SER A 3 40.85 -37.29 83.89
N VAL A 4 39.59 -37.52 83.77
CA VAL A 4 38.83 -37.47 82.50
C VAL A 4 38.32 -36.03 82.34
N SER A 5 38.75 -35.36 81.32
CA SER A 5 38.17 -34.07 80.87
C SER A 5 37.06 -34.28 79.89
N ILE A 6 35.88 -33.81 80.21
CA ILE A 6 34.68 -33.84 79.31
C ILE A 6 34.69 -32.59 78.45
N VAL A 7 34.77 -32.76 77.17
CA VAL A 7 34.62 -31.67 76.12
C VAL A 7 33.16 -31.61 75.70
N VAL A 8 32.50 -30.46 75.95
CA VAL A 8 31.13 -30.17 75.49
C VAL A 8 31.20 -29.45 74.13
N PRO A 9 30.52 -29.95 73.09
CA PRO A 9 30.50 -29.26 71.76
C PRO A 9 29.52 -28.07 71.80
N ARG A 10 30.00 -26.91 71.38
CA ARG A 10 29.20 -25.72 71.15
C ARG A 10 28.47 -25.90 69.83
N VAL A 11 27.13 -25.97 69.85
CA VAL A 11 26.27 -25.91 68.62
C VAL A 11 26.15 -24.45 68.19
N GLY A 12 26.81 -24.09 67.12
CA GLY A 12 26.64 -22.79 66.46
C GLY A 12 25.39 -22.78 65.64
N TRP A 13 24.43 -21.92 65.96
CA TRP A 13 23.27 -21.66 65.16
C TRP A 13 23.62 -20.67 64.00
N SER A 14 23.77 -21.15 62.79
CA SER A 14 23.89 -20.30 61.60
C SER A 14 22.53 -19.83 61.18
N VAL A 15 22.22 -18.56 61.39
CA VAL A 15 21.02 -17.92 60.83
C VAL A 15 21.31 -17.60 59.37
N LEU A 16 20.71 -18.38 58.49
CA LEU A 16 20.70 -18.09 57.03
C LEU A 16 19.69 -16.97 56.75
N LEU A 17 20.20 -15.76 56.55
CA LEU A 17 19.41 -14.62 56.09
C LEU A 17 19.14 -14.78 54.60
N THR A 18 17.96 -15.25 54.21
CA THR A 18 17.49 -15.28 52.81
C THR A 18 17.07 -13.87 52.43
N ILE A 19 17.94 -13.17 51.68
CA ILE A 19 17.59 -11.91 51.02
C ILE A 19 16.76 -12.24 49.78
N ALA A 20 15.45 -12.07 49.83
CA ALA A 20 14.57 -12.11 48.69
C ALA A 20 14.83 -10.87 47.83
N LEU A 21 15.56 -11.03 46.72
CA LEU A 21 15.70 -10.02 45.68
C LEU A 21 14.35 -9.90 44.95
N LEU A 22 13.56 -8.87 45.30
CA LEU A 22 12.44 -8.40 44.53
C LEU A 22 13.00 -7.83 43.21
N VAL A 23 13.01 -8.64 42.14
CA VAL A 23 13.23 -8.16 40.78
C VAL A 23 11.94 -7.49 40.35
N PRO A 24 11.92 -6.16 40.09
CA PRO A 24 10.74 -5.54 39.53
C PRO A 24 10.52 -6.13 38.13
N ALA A 25 9.35 -6.77 37.90
CA ALA A 25 8.91 -7.16 36.57
C ALA A 25 8.78 -5.87 35.76
N LEU A 26 9.74 -5.63 34.86
CA LEU A 26 9.62 -4.64 33.80
C LEU A 26 8.45 -5.11 32.90
N VAL A 27 7.28 -4.57 33.21
CA VAL A 27 6.15 -4.63 32.26
C VAL A 27 6.59 -3.84 31.03
N HIS A 28 7.08 -4.56 30.02
CA HIS A 28 7.25 -3.99 28.69
C HIS A 28 5.83 -3.65 28.22
N ALA A 29 5.48 -2.38 28.29
CA ALA A 29 4.36 -1.86 27.52
C ALA A 29 4.74 -2.09 26.04
N GLU A 30 4.23 -3.17 25.44
CA GLU A 30 4.19 -3.30 24.00
C GLU A 30 3.47 -2.06 23.52
N SER A 31 4.21 -1.12 22.92
CA SER A 31 3.62 -0.07 22.13
C SER A 31 2.88 -0.77 21.01
N THR A 32 1.58 -0.96 21.15
CA THR A 32 0.72 -1.40 20.07
C THR A 32 0.81 -0.34 18.98
N VAL A 33 1.71 -0.54 18.03
CA VAL A 33 1.73 0.27 16.81
C VAL A 33 0.33 0.12 16.22
N LYS A 34 -0.48 1.17 16.34
CA LYS A 34 -1.84 1.19 15.79
C LYS A 34 -1.73 0.87 14.31
N ARG A 35 -2.17 -0.32 13.90
CA ARG A 35 -2.17 -0.72 12.49
C ARG A 35 -3.08 0.25 11.73
N ARG A 36 -2.55 0.78 10.65
CA ARG A 36 -3.30 1.68 9.77
C ARG A 36 -4.48 0.94 9.15
N SER A 37 -5.63 1.61 9.07
CA SER A 37 -6.81 1.05 8.42
C SER A 37 -7.41 2.05 7.42
N PRO A 38 -8.11 1.57 6.38
CA PRO A 38 -8.86 2.45 5.49
C PRO A 38 -9.84 3.40 6.21
N CYS A 39 -10.41 2.99 7.34
CA CYS A 39 -11.30 3.84 8.14
C CYS A 39 -10.59 5.05 8.78
N ASP A 40 -9.27 4.95 9.03
CA ASP A 40 -8.48 6.05 9.60
C ASP A 40 -8.05 7.07 8.53
N MET A 41 -8.31 6.79 7.24
CA MET A 41 -8.00 7.66 6.11
C MET A 41 -9.22 8.48 5.72
N SER A 42 -9.03 9.76 5.43
CA SER A 42 -10.10 10.62 4.92
C SER A 42 -9.75 11.10 3.51
N TYR A 43 -10.67 10.89 2.58
CA TYR A 43 -10.56 11.35 1.20
C TYR A 43 -11.67 12.38 0.93
N PRO A 44 -11.44 13.41 0.09
CA PRO A 44 -12.46 14.42 -0.19
C PRO A 44 -13.79 13.82 -0.70
N SER A 45 -13.71 12.78 -1.53
CA SER A 45 -14.88 12.08 -2.08
C SER A 45 -15.69 11.30 -1.05
N ASP A 46 -15.13 10.94 0.09
CA ASP A 46 -15.84 10.22 1.16
C ASP A 46 -17.03 11.04 1.70
N ALA A 47 -16.96 12.38 1.63
CA ALA A 47 -18.03 13.26 2.07
C ALA A 47 -19.33 13.14 1.24
N ASN A 48 -19.23 12.59 0.03
CA ASN A 48 -20.35 12.44 -0.90
C ASN A 48 -20.97 11.03 -0.86
N ILE A 49 -20.39 10.10 -0.09
CA ILE A 49 -20.82 8.71 -0.01
C ILE A 49 -21.21 8.38 1.43
N GLN A 50 -22.39 7.79 1.62
CA GLN A 50 -22.75 7.28 2.93
C GLN A 50 -22.07 5.92 3.15
N TRP A 51 -21.23 5.82 4.15
CA TRP A 51 -20.53 4.60 4.51
C TRP A 51 -20.46 4.42 6.02
N GLU A 52 -20.15 3.20 6.44
CA GLU A 52 -19.86 2.86 7.83
C GLU A 52 -18.52 2.13 7.94
N CYS A 53 -17.91 2.20 9.12
CA CYS A 53 -16.68 1.46 9.39
C CYS A 53 -17.03 0.06 9.90
N ARG A 54 -16.50 -0.98 9.25
CA ARG A 54 -16.66 -2.37 9.64
C ARG A 54 -15.31 -3.00 9.94
N THR A 55 -15.16 -3.56 11.15
CA THR A 55 -13.98 -4.36 11.51
C THR A 55 -14.19 -5.81 11.10
N LEU A 56 -13.22 -6.35 10.34
CA LEU A 56 -13.25 -7.71 9.82
C LEU A 56 -12.97 -8.74 10.91
N ARG A 57 -13.66 -9.87 10.85
CA ARG A 57 -13.52 -11.02 11.77
C ARG A 57 -12.61 -12.09 11.17
N ILE A 58 -12.20 -13.04 11.98
CA ILE A 58 -11.44 -14.21 11.53
C ILE A 58 -12.28 -15.00 10.50
N GLY A 59 -11.68 -15.31 9.35
CA GLY A 59 -12.32 -16.04 8.25
C GLY A 59 -13.14 -15.18 7.28
N GLU A 60 -13.31 -13.87 7.56
CA GLU A 60 -13.96 -12.97 6.61
C GLU A 60 -12.96 -12.50 5.54
N SER A 61 -13.41 -12.45 4.29
CA SER A 61 -12.73 -11.85 3.14
C SER A 61 -13.69 -10.91 2.42
N LEU A 62 -13.19 -10.10 1.48
CA LEU A 62 -14.06 -9.23 0.69
C LEU A 62 -15.05 -10.05 -0.15
N GLU A 63 -14.60 -11.16 -0.74
CA GLU A 63 -15.42 -12.04 -1.56
C GLU A 63 -16.54 -12.71 -0.75
N THR A 64 -16.23 -13.15 0.48
CA THR A 64 -17.25 -13.78 1.35
C THR A 64 -18.28 -12.79 1.87
N LEU A 65 -17.90 -11.51 2.00
CA LEU A 65 -18.78 -10.45 2.52
C LEU A 65 -19.62 -9.77 1.45
N PHE A 66 -19.05 -9.60 0.25
CA PHE A 66 -19.62 -8.73 -0.78
C PHE A 66 -19.89 -9.43 -2.11
N SER A 67 -19.61 -10.75 -2.19
CA SER A 67 -19.82 -11.57 -3.42
C SER A 67 -19.26 -10.85 -4.66
N GLU A 68 -20.02 -10.68 -5.72
CA GLU A 68 -19.62 -10.03 -6.98
C GLU A 68 -19.19 -8.56 -6.82
N GLN A 69 -19.60 -7.90 -5.74
CA GLN A 69 -19.30 -6.49 -5.48
C GLN A 69 -17.99 -6.27 -4.72
N TRP A 70 -17.22 -7.32 -4.41
CA TRP A 70 -15.99 -7.22 -3.63
C TRP A 70 -14.95 -6.29 -4.25
N VAL A 71 -14.84 -6.25 -5.58
CA VAL A 71 -13.91 -5.36 -6.31
C VAL A 71 -14.27 -3.89 -6.06
N THR A 72 -15.57 -3.59 -6.08
CA THR A 72 -16.08 -2.24 -5.81
C THR A 72 -15.69 -1.77 -4.42
N VAL A 73 -15.85 -2.62 -3.40
CA VAL A 73 -15.48 -2.32 -2.01
C VAL A 73 -13.96 -2.20 -1.86
N ALA A 74 -13.17 -3.08 -2.53
CA ALA A 74 -11.70 -2.99 -2.56
C ALA A 74 -11.24 -1.64 -3.13
N ARG A 75 -11.78 -1.24 -4.28
CA ARG A 75 -11.46 0.03 -4.96
C ARG A 75 -11.86 1.25 -4.14
N PHE A 76 -13.03 1.24 -3.50
CA PHE A 76 -13.48 2.30 -2.61
C PHE A 76 -12.51 2.49 -1.42
N ASN A 77 -11.95 1.40 -0.90
CA ASN A 77 -10.96 1.41 0.19
C ASN A 77 -9.50 1.58 -0.29
N ARG A 78 -9.22 1.61 -1.59
CA ARG A 78 -7.86 1.65 -2.19
C ARG A 78 -6.98 0.51 -1.64
N ILE A 79 -7.57 -0.66 -1.38
CA ILE A 79 -6.91 -1.79 -0.70
C ILE A 79 -6.94 -3.04 -1.58
N ASP A 80 -5.84 -3.79 -1.58
CA ASP A 80 -5.78 -5.10 -2.21
C ASP A 80 -6.17 -6.23 -1.24
N ARG A 81 -6.43 -7.42 -1.79
CA ARG A 81 -6.86 -8.58 -1.00
C ARG A 81 -5.78 -9.07 -0.03
N ARG A 82 -4.49 -8.86 -0.35
CA ARG A 82 -3.38 -9.29 0.52
C ARG A 82 -3.38 -8.56 1.87
N HIS A 83 -3.86 -7.33 1.89
CA HIS A 83 -3.94 -6.53 3.11
C HIS A 83 -5.23 -6.72 3.91
N ILE A 84 -6.14 -7.57 3.43
CA ILE A 84 -7.37 -7.92 4.15
C ILE A 84 -7.07 -8.98 5.20
N HIS A 85 -7.31 -8.66 6.47
CA HIS A 85 -7.08 -9.55 7.60
C HIS A 85 -8.04 -9.28 8.76
N ALA A 86 -8.19 -10.23 9.67
CA ALA A 86 -8.98 -10.05 10.89
C ALA A 86 -8.45 -8.86 11.71
N GLY A 87 -9.36 -8.04 12.22
CA GLY A 87 -9.06 -6.82 12.98
C GLY A 87 -8.83 -5.58 12.12
N LEU A 88 -8.73 -5.70 10.80
CA LEU A 88 -8.71 -4.55 9.91
C LEU A 88 -10.10 -3.91 9.85
N SER A 89 -10.16 -2.58 9.87
CA SER A 89 -11.40 -1.83 9.67
C SER A 89 -11.44 -1.22 8.28
N ILE A 90 -12.52 -1.51 7.53
CA ILE A 90 -12.74 -1.03 6.17
C ILE A 90 -14.00 -0.16 6.10
N LYS A 91 -14.05 0.77 5.15
CA LYS A 91 -15.23 1.56 4.81
C LYS A 91 -16.17 0.72 3.98
N VAL A 92 -17.39 0.54 4.43
CA VAL A 92 -18.45 -0.16 3.69
C VAL A 92 -19.50 0.85 3.28
N PRO A 93 -19.69 1.13 1.98
CA PRO A 93 -20.76 1.97 1.49
C PRO A 93 -22.12 1.38 1.90
N LYS A 94 -23.06 2.22 2.36
CA LYS A 94 -24.41 1.75 2.72
C LYS A 94 -25.19 1.24 1.51
N GLN A 95 -24.93 1.83 0.35
CA GLN A 95 -25.41 1.36 -0.96
C GLN A 95 -24.15 1.13 -1.82
N ILE A 96 -23.79 -0.13 -2.05
CA ILE A 96 -22.57 -0.46 -2.80
C ILE A 96 -22.72 -0.05 -4.27
N ASP A 97 -23.93 -0.10 -4.80
CA ASP A 97 -24.23 0.32 -6.18
C ASP A 97 -23.88 1.81 -6.44
N ASP A 98 -23.96 2.67 -5.42
CA ASP A 98 -23.57 4.09 -5.53
C ASP A 98 -22.08 4.27 -5.85
N VAL A 99 -21.27 3.26 -5.63
CA VAL A 99 -19.81 3.27 -5.85
C VAL A 99 -19.34 2.24 -6.88
N GLU A 100 -20.24 1.61 -7.62
CA GLU A 100 -19.89 0.62 -8.66
C GLU A 100 -18.92 1.19 -9.69
N TYR A 101 -19.16 2.43 -10.11
CA TYR A 101 -18.30 3.15 -11.07
C TYR A 101 -17.54 4.29 -10.38
N PHE A 102 -17.18 4.11 -9.11
CA PHE A 102 -16.54 5.14 -8.32
C PHE A 102 -15.24 5.62 -8.94
N ALA A 103 -15.27 6.86 -9.39
CA ALA A 103 -14.13 7.56 -9.95
C ALA A 103 -14.13 9.00 -9.43
N PRO A 104 -13.40 9.33 -8.34
CA PRO A 104 -13.37 10.67 -7.75
C PRO A 104 -12.51 11.63 -8.58
N LEU A 105 -12.77 11.66 -9.88
CA LEU A 105 -12.06 12.43 -10.90
C LEU A 105 -13.09 12.97 -11.92
N PRO A 106 -12.82 14.11 -12.57
CA PRO A 106 -13.75 14.65 -13.57
C PRO A 106 -13.91 13.70 -14.76
N LEU A 107 -15.15 13.48 -15.21
CA LEU A 107 -15.45 12.71 -16.42
C LEU A 107 -14.91 13.40 -17.68
N LEU A 108 -14.84 14.72 -17.68
CA LEU A 108 -14.28 15.56 -18.73
C LEU A 108 -13.20 16.45 -18.13
N TYR A 109 -11.95 16.30 -18.60
CA TYR A 109 -10.81 17.12 -18.20
C TYR A 109 -10.33 17.97 -19.39
N LEU A 110 -10.83 19.19 -19.48
CA LEU A 110 -10.62 20.10 -20.62
C LEU A 110 -9.14 20.38 -20.91
N ALA A 111 -8.28 20.42 -19.90
CA ALA A 111 -6.83 20.63 -20.06
C ALA A 111 -6.16 19.50 -20.88
N ALA A 112 -6.83 18.38 -21.11
CA ALA A 112 -6.35 17.23 -21.89
C ALA A 112 -7.15 17.02 -23.20
N GLU A 113 -7.99 17.95 -23.64
CA GLU A 113 -8.84 17.78 -24.84
C GLU A 113 -8.05 17.56 -26.14
N GLN A 114 -6.81 18.06 -26.19
CA GLN A 114 -5.92 17.91 -27.35
C GLN A 114 -5.00 16.68 -27.23
N ASP A 115 -5.01 15.99 -26.09
CA ASP A 115 -4.15 14.83 -25.88
C ASP A 115 -4.86 13.54 -26.27
N LYS A 116 -4.27 12.77 -27.20
CA LYS A 116 -4.76 11.43 -27.53
C LYS A 116 -4.82 10.54 -26.29
N ARG A 117 -3.83 10.67 -25.39
CA ARG A 117 -3.76 10.00 -24.08
C ARG A 117 -3.19 10.94 -23.04
N PHE A 118 -3.82 11.00 -21.90
CA PHE A 118 -3.43 11.85 -20.78
C PHE A 118 -3.70 11.13 -19.46
N ILE A 119 -2.83 11.32 -18.47
CA ILE A 119 -2.98 10.72 -17.14
C ILE A 119 -3.15 11.85 -16.12
N LEU A 120 -4.25 11.82 -15.37
CA LEU A 120 -4.47 12.68 -14.22
C LEU A 120 -4.31 11.87 -12.93
N ILE A 121 -3.47 12.33 -12.01
CA ILE A 121 -3.28 11.70 -10.70
C ILE A 121 -3.68 12.70 -9.63
N ASN A 122 -4.67 12.34 -8.82
CA ASN A 122 -5.08 13.14 -7.66
C ASN A 122 -4.63 12.44 -6.38
N LEU A 123 -3.55 12.97 -5.79
CA LEU A 123 -2.97 12.43 -4.56
C LEU A 123 -3.92 12.55 -3.36
N SER A 124 -4.76 13.59 -3.32
CA SER A 124 -5.74 13.75 -2.24
C SER A 124 -6.82 12.68 -2.25
N GLU A 125 -7.17 12.18 -3.45
CA GLU A 125 -8.13 11.09 -3.64
C GLU A 125 -7.48 9.71 -3.67
N GLN A 126 -6.14 9.65 -3.85
CA GLN A 126 -5.44 8.40 -4.12
C GLN A 126 -6.03 7.66 -5.33
N PHE A 127 -6.21 8.41 -6.44
CA PHE A 127 -6.76 7.90 -7.70
C PHE A 127 -5.98 8.42 -8.91
N LEU A 128 -5.91 7.56 -9.92
CA LEU A 128 -5.38 7.84 -11.26
C LEU A 128 -6.51 7.69 -12.28
N GLY A 129 -6.64 8.67 -13.18
CA GLY A 129 -7.54 8.61 -14.34
C GLY A 129 -6.75 8.58 -15.65
N ALA A 130 -7.15 7.71 -16.55
CA ALA A 130 -6.66 7.64 -17.92
C ALA A 130 -7.69 8.31 -18.85
N TYR A 131 -7.23 9.30 -19.61
CA TYR A 131 -8.10 10.14 -20.48
C TYR A 131 -7.68 10.00 -21.93
N GLU A 132 -8.67 10.03 -22.84
CA GLU A 132 -8.47 10.22 -24.26
C GLU A 132 -9.25 11.45 -24.71
N TYR A 133 -8.54 12.41 -25.29
CA TYR A 133 -9.12 13.68 -25.73
C TYR A 133 -9.98 14.35 -24.62
N GLY A 134 -9.45 14.33 -23.40
CA GLY A 134 -10.11 14.89 -22.21
C GLY A 134 -11.23 14.04 -21.62
N ILE A 135 -11.64 12.94 -22.23
CA ILE A 135 -12.70 12.06 -21.74
C ILE A 135 -12.10 10.93 -20.90
N LEU A 136 -12.59 10.76 -19.67
CA LEU A 136 -12.18 9.67 -18.78
C LEU A 136 -12.53 8.30 -19.39
N ARG A 137 -11.54 7.43 -19.57
CA ARG A 137 -11.71 6.06 -20.04
C ARG A 137 -11.80 5.06 -18.92
N PHE A 138 -10.99 5.24 -17.92
CA PHE A 138 -11.05 4.48 -16.67
C PHE A 138 -10.34 5.23 -15.55
N ALA A 139 -10.71 4.92 -14.32
CA ALA A 139 -10.04 5.37 -13.12
C ALA A 139 -9.68 4.18 -12.23
N VAL A 140 -8.56 4.30 -11.53
CA VAL A 140 -8.05 3.24 -10.66
C VAL A 140 -7.47 3.82 -9.37
N PRO A 141 -7.62 3.13 -8.22
CA PRO A 141 -6.99 3.55 -7.00
C PRO A 141 -5.47 3.39 -7.07
N ILE A 142 -4.76 4.20 -6.29
CA ILE A 142 -3.30 4.19 -6.21
C ILE A 142 -2.81 4.10 -4.78
N ALA A 143 -1.52 3.77 -4.61
CA ALA A 143 -0.76 4.06 -3.41
C ALA A 143 0.40 4.99 -3.78
N SER A 144 0.33 6.27 -3.36
CA SER A 144 1.38 7.25 -3.59
C SER A 144 2.43 7.26 -2.47
N GLY A 145 3.44 8.11 -2.61
CA GLY A 145 4.40 8.41 -1.55
C GLY A 145 3.73 8.98 -0.30
N ASN A 146 4.37 8.75 0.82
CA ASN A 146 3.92 9.25 2.13
C ASN A 146 4.84 10.39 2.63
N GLY A 147 4.51 10.98 3.77
CA GLY A 147 5.04 12.24 4.30
C GLY A 147 6.57 12.43 4.37
N HIS A 148 7.39 11.40 4.21
CA HIS A 148 8.86 11.50 4.12
C HIS A 148 9.35 11.37 2.66
N ASP A 149 8.64 10.56 1.88
CA ASP A 149 8.96 10.27 0.49
C ASP A 149 7.77 10.69 -0.40
N GLU A 150 7.49 11.98 -0.46
CA GLU A 150 6.34 12.51 -1.20
C GLU A 150 6.47 12.25 -2.71
N THR A 151 5.36 11.92 -3.35
CA THR A 151 5.27 11.90 -4.80
C THR A 151 5.36 13.35 -5.33
N PRO A 152 6.24 13.65 -6.28
CA PRO A 152 6.34 14.99 -6.86
C PRO A 152 5.05 15.36 -7.60
N THR A 153 4.57 16.59 -7.38
CA THR A 153 3.39 17.17 -8.06
C THR A 153 3.79 18.08 -9.20
N GLY A 154 2.91 18.29 -10.15
CA GLY A 154 3.10 19.14 -11.32
C GLY A 154 2.82 18.42 -12.63
N GLU A 155 3.32 18.98 -13.72
CA GLU A 155 3.17 18.43 -15.06
C GLU A 155 4.42 17.65 -15.48
N PHE A 156 4.21 16.45 -15.94
CA PHE A 156 5.23 15.51 -16.38
C PHE A 156 4.85 14.90 -17.74
N ARG A 157 5.74 14.07 -18.25
CA ARG A 157 5.50 13.22 -19.43
C ARG A 157 6.11 11.85 -19.18
N LEU A 158 5.43 10.80 -19.63
CA LEU A 158 6.03 9.47 -19.61
C LEU A 158 7.23 9.43 -20.56
N THR A 159 8.38 8.99 -20.03
CA THR A 159 9.66 8.98 -20.76
C THR A 159 10.21 7.61 -21.05
N ALA A 160 9.72 6.59 -20.31
CA ALA A 160 10.09 5.20 -20.54
C ALA A 160 9.00 4.26 -20.04
N ALA A 161 8.97 3.05 -20.62
CA ALA A 161 8.16 1.93 -20.18
C ALA A 161 9.06 0.69 -20.02
N HIS A 162 8.78 -0.15 -19.01
CA HIS A 162 9.51 -1.38 -18.76
C HIS A 162 8.59 -2.42 -18.13
N ARG A 163 8.31 -3.51 -18.84
CA ARG A 163 7.33 -4.51 -18.41
C ARG A 163 7.72 -5.23 -17.12
N ALA A 164 8.99 -5.64 -16.99
CA ALA A 164 9.52 -6.38 -15.85
C ALA A 164 10.61 -5.57 -15.10
N HIS A 165 10.27 -4.31 -14.72
CA HIS A 165 11.18 -3.46 -13.95
C HIS A 165 11.37 -3.98 -12.52
N GLN A 166 12.53 -3.67 -11.92
CA GLN A 166 12.85 -4.01 -10.54
C GLN A 166 13.44 -2.80 -9.82
N SER A 167 13.14 -2.70 -8.52
CA SER A 167 13.74 -1.68 -7.67
C SER A 167 15.23 -1.96 -7.46
N CYS A 168 16.08 -0.95 -7.66
CA CYS A 168 17.48 -1.02 -7.26
C CYS A 168 17.74 -0.62 -5.80
N ARG A 169 16.71 -0.14 -5.07
CA ARG A 169 16.84 0.39 -3.71
C ARG A 169 16.10 -0.41 -2.66
N TYR A 170 14.98 -1.03 -3.01
CA TYR A 170 14.08 -1.66 -2.06
C TYR A 170 13.93 -3.14 -2.37
N PRO A 171 14.14 -4.02 -1.38
CA PRO A 171 13.88 -5.45 -1.53
C PRO A 171 12.40 -5.78 -1.28
N VAL A 172 12.01 -7.00 -1.65
CA VAL A 172 10.78 -7.63 -1.18
C VAL A 172 10.89 -7.84 0.33
N GLU A 173 9.84 -7.50 1.07
CA GLU A 173 9.78 -7.59 2.53
C GLU A 173 10.29 -8.95 3.05
N GLY A 174 11.23 -8.91 4.00
CA GLY A 174 11.84 -10.09 4.61
C GLY A 174 12.81 -10.85 3.72
N THR A 175 13.26 -10.28 2.59
CA THR A 175 14.22 -10.90 1.66
C THR A 175 15.25 -9.91 1.14
N ASP A 176 16.31 -10.41 0.47
CA ASP A 176 17.28 -9.57 -0.28
C ASP A 176 16.93 -9.44 -1.77
N ARG A 177 15.80 -10.00 -2.22
CA ARG A 177 15.39 -9.95 -3.62
C ARG A 177 14.87 -8.55 -3.98
N PRO A 178 15.27 -7.96 -5.12
CA PRO A 178 14.73 -6.67 -5.57
C PRO A 178 13.21 -6.70 -5.65
N TYR A 179 12.57 -5.62 -5.17
CA TYR A 179 11.11 -5.49 -5.27
C TYR A 179 10.68 -5.37 -6.75
N PRO A 180 9.78 -6.23 -7.24
CA PRO A 180 9.29 -6.16 -8.61
C PRO A 180 8.42 -4.90 -8.79
N MET A 181 8.67 -4.19 -9.88
CA MET A 181 7.96 -3.00 -10.29
C MET A 181 7.39 -3.26 -11.70
N ASN A 182 6.51 -4.26 -11.81
CA ASN A 182 5.98 -4.67 -13.12
C ASN A 182 5.19 -3.55 -13.77
N TYR A 183 5.17 -3.55 -15.10
CA TYR A 183 4.44 -2.59 -15.93
C TYR A 183 4.79 -1.13 -15.63
N ALA A 184 6.08 -0.87 -15.40
CA ALA A 184 6.60 0.41 -14.96
C ALA A 184 6.59 1.46 -16.08
N LEU A 185 6.06 2.64 -15.77
CA LEU A 185 5.99 3.82 -16.62
C LEU A 185 6.70 4.98 -15.92
N ARG A 186 7.86 5.42 -16.44
CA ARG A 186 8.65 6.49 -15.81
C ARG A 186 8.10 7.86 -16.17
N PHE A 187 7.73 8.65 -15.15
CA PHE A 187 7.21 10.00 -15.36
C PHE A 187 8.20 11.11 -14.93
N HIS A 188 9.17 10.81 -14.05
CA HIS A 188 10.10 11.82 -13.56
C HIS A 188 11.47 11.24 -13.20
N ILE A 189 12.52 12.04 -13.31
CA ILE A 189 13.83 11.82 -12.71
C ILE A 189 14.19 13.11 -11.99
N ASN A 190 14.46 13.04 -10.68
CA ASN A 190 14.84 14.22 -9.91
C ASN A 190 16.31 14.61 -10.13
N ARG A 191 16.76 15.71 -9.51
CA ARG A 191 18.12 16.25 -9.66
C ARG A 191 19.21 15.30 -9.14
N GLU A 192 18.87 14.43 -8.20
CA GLU A 192 19.76 13.40 -7.65
C GLU A 192 19.78 12.11 -8.51
N GLY A 193 19.08 12.08 -9.65
CA GLY A 193 19.01 10.94 -10.54
C GLY A 193 18.03 9.85 -10.10
N VAL A 194 17.19 10.12 -9.09
CA VAL A 194 16.16 9.17 -8.63
C VAL A 194 14.99 9.17 -9.61
N SER A 195 14.64 7.99 -10.12
CA SER A 195 13.53 7.80 -11.06
C SER A 195 12.23 7.52 -10.32
N TYR A 196 11.15 8.18 -10.76
CA TYR A 196 9.79 7.99 -10.26
C TYR A 196 8.93 7.32 -11.32
N TRP A 197 8.21 6.27 -10.89
CA TRP A 197 7.48 5.38 -11.77
C TRP A 197 6.03 5.21 -11.33
N ILE A 198 5.15 4.93 -12.30
CA ILE A 198 3.84 4.31 -12.07
C ILE A 198 4.04 2.82 -12.35
N HIS A 199 3.72 1.92 -11.42
CA HIS A 199 4.02 0.50 -11.56
C HIS A 199 3.11 -0.40 -10.71
N GLY A 200 3.14 -1.70 -10.97
CA GLY A 200 2.48 -2.71 -10.14
C GLY A 200 3.03 -2.74 -8.71
N ARG A 201 2.13 -2.76 -7.73
CA ARG A 201 2.48 -2.69 -6.33
C ARG A 201 1.35 -3.19 -5.43
N ASP A 202 1.66 -3.39 -4.15
CA ASP A 202 0.71 -3.55 -3.05
C ASP A 202 -0.04 -2.23 -2.76
N LEU A 203 -1.36 -2.34 -2.52
CA LEU A 203 -2.21 -1.22 -2.11
C LEU A 203 -2.79 -1.49 -0.71
N PRO A 204 -2.21 -0.91 0.35
CA PRO A 204 -2.64 -1.20 1.72
C PRO A 204 -3.82 -0.36 2.21
N GLY A 205 -4.44 0.46 1.36
CA GLY A 205 -5.56 1.35 1.71
C GLY A 205 -5.14 2.75 2.15
N TYR A 206 -3.85 3.08 2.01
CA TYR A 206 -3.29 4.39 2.37
C TYR A 206 -2.00 4.67 1.56
N PRO A 207 -1.51 5.93 1.48
CA PRO A 207 -0.22 6.24 0.87
C PRO A 207 0.92 5.51 1.58
N ALA A 208 1.67 4.68 0.83
CA ALA A 208 2.67 3.77 1.41
C ALA A 208 3.93 3.61 0.55
N SER A 209 4.07 4.38 -0.54
CA SER A 209 5.25 4.27 -1.40
C SER A 209 6.37 5.22 -0.97
N HIS A 210 7.53 5.08 -1.61
CA HIS A 210 8.68 5.98 -1.49
C HIS A 210 8.70 6.99 -2.67
N GLY A 211 7.52 7.49 -3.06
CA GLY A 211 7.35 8.51 -4.09
C GLY A 211 6.85 7.99 -5.44
N CYS A 212 6.99 6.71 -5.76
CA CYS A 212 6.35 6.10 -6.92
C CYS A 212 4.83 6.02 -6.75
N ILE A 213 4.12 5.75 -7.85
CA ILE A 213 2.67 5.51 -7.87
C ILE A 213 2.43 4.01 -8.04
N GLY A 214 1.87 3.38 -7.02
CA GLY A 214 1.52 1.96 -7.04
C GLY A 214 0.12 1.72 -7.56
N LEU A 215 -0.05 0.68 -8.39
CA LEU A 215 -1.32 0.20 -8.93
C LEU A 215 -1.50 -1.28 -8.58
N TYR A 216 -2.73 -1.80 -8.56
CA TYR A 216 -2.97 -3.23 -8.35
C TYR A 216 -2.15 -4.09 -9.31
N ASP A 217 -1.46 -5.10 -8.76
CA ASP A 217 -0.76 -6.16 -9.47
C ASP A 217 -0.88 -7.47 -8.66
N GLU A 218 -2.05 -8.08 -8.65
CA GLU A 218 -2.27 -9.34 -7.94
C GLU A 218 -1.47 -10.52 -8.51
N PRO A 219 -1.17 -10.61 -9.82
CA PRO A 219 -0.22 -11.60 -10.33
C PRO A 219 1.14 -11.53 -9.65
N MET A 220 1.70 -10.32 -9.47
CA MET A 220 2.94 -10.12 -8.75
C MET A 220 2.82 -10.53 -7.27
N GLN A 221 1.71 -10.16 -6.61
CA GLN A 221 1.47 -10.53 -5.21
C GLN A 221 1.37 -12.05 -5.05
N LYS A 222 0.70 -12.76 -5.97
CA LYS A 222 0.67 -14.22 -5.98
C LYS A 222 2.06 -14.81 -6.12
N GLU A 223 2.88 -14.29 -7.02
CA GLU A 223 4.24 -14.76 -7.25
C GLU A 223 5.13 -14.55 -6.01
N GLN A 224 5.10 -13.35 -5.42
CA GLN A 224 6.00 -12.99 -4.33
C GLN A 224 5.54 -13.52 -2.97
N TYR A 225 4.23 -13.58 -2.71
CA TYR A 225 3.64 -13.86 -1.41
C TYR A 225 2.68 -15.06 -1.40
N GLY A 226 2.42 -15.68 -2.56
CA GLY A 226 1.51 -16.83 -2.69
C GLY A 226 0.02 -16.47 -2.55
N TYR A 227 -0.35 -15.20 -2.59
CA TYR A 227 -1.72 -14.71 -2.44
C TYR A 227 -1.96 -13.47 -3.31
N PRO A 228 -3.16 -13.27 -3.90
CA PRO A 228 -4.33 -14.17 -3.88
C PRO A 228 -4.13 -15.43 -4.75
N LYS A 229 -4.88 -16.51 -4.46
CA LYS A 229 -4.76 -17.77 -5.22
C LYS A 229 -5.21 -17.60 -6.68
N SER A 230 -6.27 -16.80 -6.90
CA SER A 230 -6.80 -16.44 -8.21
C SER A 230 -6.69 -14.93 -8.41
N PRO A 231 -5.61 -14.42 -9.05
CA PRO A 231 -5.45 -12.99 -9.33
C PRO A 231 -6.51 -12.49 -10.30
N GLU A 232 -7.10 -11.33 -10.01
CA GLU A 232 -8.12 -10.68 -10.85
C GLU A 232 -7.77 -9.21 -11.13
N LEU A 233 -7.18 -8.50 -10.14
CA LEU A 233 -6.86 -7.09 -10.27
C LEU A 233 -5.44 -6.89 -10.80
N ASN A 234 -5.32 -6.29 -11.99
CA ASN A 234 -4.06 -5.91 -12.60
C ASN A 234 -4.19 -4.57 -13.34
N ASP A 235 -4.37 -3.50 -12.55
CA ASP A 235 -4.50 -2.14 -13.11
C ASP A 235 -3.19 -1.63 -13.68
N ALA A 236 -2.06 -2.12 -13.17
CA ALA A 236 -0.74 -1.80 -13.71
C ALA A 236 -0.58 -2.29 -15.16
N LYS A 237 -0.94 -3.55 -15.44
CA LYS A 237 -0.96 -4.09 -16.81
C LYS A 237 -1.92 -3.29 -17.69
N ARG A 238 -3.13 -3.05 -17.22
CA ARG A 238 -4.16 -2.30 -17.96
C ARG A 238 -3.67 -0.91 -18.37
N LEU A 239 -3.07 -0.16 -17.46
CA LEU A 239 -2.53 1.17 -17.76
C LEU A 239 -1.35 1.09 -18.74
N PHE A 240 -0.43 0.16 -18.52
CA PHE A 240 0.74 -0.04 -19.36
C PHE A 240 0.36 -0.34 -20.82
N GLU A 241 -0.52 -1.29 -21.03
CA GLU A 241 -1.03 -1.65 -22.36
C GLU A 241 -1.82 -0.50 -23.01
N TRP A 242 -2.62 0.22 -22.23
CA TRP A 242 -3.32 1.39 -22.74
C TRP A 242 -2.32 2.48 -23.17
N VAL A 243 -1.24 2.72 -22.43
CA VAL A 243 -0.20 3.70 -22.79
C VAL A 243 0.51 3.28 -24.10
N LEU A 244 0.85 2.01 -24.24
CA LEU A 244 1.60 1.51 -25.41
C LEU A 244 0.72 1.20 -26.62
N GLY A 245 -0.60 1.11 -26.43
CA GLY A 245 -1.57 0.84 -27.50
C GLY A 245 -1.77 -0.63 -27.79
N GLY A 246 -1.40 -1.51 -26.86
CA GLY A 246 -1.58 -2.95 -26.95
C GLY A 246 -0.65 -3.71 -26.02
N GLU A 247 -0.75 -5.04 -26.04
CA GLU A 247 0.10 -5.93 -25.28
C GLU A 247 1.55 -5.87 -25.77
N VAL A 248 2.50 -5.88 -24.82
CA VAL A 248 3.94 -5.90 -25.09
C VAL A 248 4.57 -7.00 -24.26
N GLU A 249 5.16 -7.98 -24.93
CA GLU A 249 5.85 -9.12 -24.30
C GLU A 249 7.33 -8.84 -24.01
N ASP A 250 7.90 -7.80 -24.65
CA ASP A 250 9.31 -7.44 -24.53
C ASP A 250 9.63 -6.86 -23.14
N ASP A 251 10.66 -7.42 -22.50
CA ASP A 251 11.15 -6.98 -21.19
C ASP A 251 12.27 -5.92 -21.28
N ARG A 252 12.55 -5.39 -22.47
CA ARG A 252 13.51 -4.27 -22.62
C ARG A 252 12.89 -2.96 -22.19
N LEU A 253 13.74 -2.06 -21.76
CA LEU A 253 13.36 -0.67 -21.50
C LEU A 253 13.00 0.02 -22.84
N ILE A 254 11.77 0.47 -22.96
CA ILE A 254 11.25 1.19 -24.12
C ILE A 254 11.33 2.69 -23.83
N ALA A 255 12.09 3.44 -24.63
CA ALA A 255 12.08 4.90 -24.57
C ALA A 255 10.81 5.46 -25.21
N LEU A 256 10.12 6.36 -24.51
CA LEU A 256 8.91 7.02 -25.02
C LEU A 256 9.21 8.46 -25.43
N THR A 257 9.44 8.68 -26.71
CA THR A 257 9.78 10.03 -27.25
C THR A 257 8.62 11.01 -27.09
N ASN A 258 7.38 10.55 -27.27
CA ASN A 258 6.14 11.34 -27.14
C ASN A 258 5.14 10.63 -26.24
N GLY A 259 5.57 10.14 -25.08
CA GLY A 259 4.70 9.49 -24.14
C GLY A 259 3.58 10.42 -23.62
N PRO A 260 2.48 9.90 -23.11
CA PRO A 260 1.39 10.69 -22.55
C PRO A 260 1.86 11.74 -21.53
N ARG A 261 1.19 12.89 -21.52
CA ARG A 261 1.32 13.86 -20.43
C ARG A 261 0.73 13.29 -19.16
N VAL A 262 1.33 13.66 -18.02
CA VAL A 262 0.90 13.28 -16.68
C VAL A 262 0.77 14.52 -15.84
N HIS A 263 -0.40 14.77 -15.27
CA HIS A 263 -0.60 15.84 -14.29
C HIS A 263 -0.85 15.22 -12.92
N ILE A 264 0.01 15.54 -11.97
CA ILE A 264 -0.09 15.07 -10.58
C ILE A 264 -0.43 16.26 -9.69
N LEU A 265 -1.58 16.20 -9.04
CA LEU A 265 -2.10 17.27 -8.21
C LEU A 265 -2.54 16.78 -6.82
N GLY A 266 -2.79 17.74 -5.93
CA GLY A 266 -3.25 17.47 -4.58
C GLY A 266 -2.09 17.08 -3.65
N LYS A 267 -2.44 16.63 -2.45
CA LYS A 267 -1.50 16.17 -1.42
C LYS A 267 -1.99 14.85 -0.84
N ALA A 268 -1.07 13.91 -0.70
CA ALA A 268 -1.38 12.62 -0.08
C ALA A 268 -1.96 12.83 1.33
N PRO A 269 -3.10 12.18 1.67
CA PRO A 269 -3.70 12.31 2.99
C PRO A 269 -2.75 11.80 4.06
N ARG A 270 -2.71 12.50 5.20
CA ARG A 270 -2.03 12.06 6.40
C ARG A 270 -3.02 11.34 7.30
N GLN A 271 -2.55 10.39 8.07
CA GLN A 271 -3.34 9.83 9.17
C GLN A 271 -3.58 10.90 10.24
N HIS A 272 -4.77 10.90 10.78
CA HIS A 272 -5.14 11.65 11.98
C HIS A 272 -4.83 10.85 13.24
#